data_e13b67c36bc337d867b0dbaf8c2f426e
#
_entry.id   e13b67c36bc337d867b0dbaf8c2f426e
#
_cell.length_a   1.000
_cell.length_b   1.000
_cell.length_c   1.000
_cell.angle_alpha   90.00
_cell.angle_beta   90.00
_cell.angle_gamma   90.00
#
_symmetry.space_group_name_H-M   'P 1'
#
loop_
_entity.id
_entity.type
_entity.pdbx_description
1 polymer ?
#
loop_
_entity_poly.entity_id
_entity_poly.type
_entity_poly.pdbx_seq_one_letter_code
_entity_poly.pdbx_strand_id
1 'polypeptide(L)'
;MQVISGKYRARKLISIEDEGTRPTLAKVKESMFAMIDDKIYDSVVLDLFAGSGSLGIEAISRGAQKVYFVDNNRKVKTILEKNLRNIKEPFEIVIDDFSKALESFAKKHLKFDIVLIDAPYKSDFGGQSLEILAEKQLLNDNATIVYEQERINCLQNVRKCYKIIKTKTHGIANISILEYTRE
;
A
#
# COMPACT_ATOMS: atom_id res chain seq x y z
N MET A 1 1.40 12.27 -11.91
CA MET A 1 0.69 11.91 -10.65
C MET A 1 0.95 12.96 -9.59
N GLN A 2 0.09 13.15 -8.60
CA GLN A 2 0.30 14.14 -7.52
C GLN A 2 -0.29 13.64 -6.19
N VAL A 3 0.18 14.24 -5.09
CA VAL A 3 -0.38 14.06 -3.75
C VAL A 3 -1.72 14.81 -3.65
N ILE A 4 -2.74 14.14 -3.11
CA ILE A 4 -4.14 14.63 -3.12
C ILE A 4 -4.43 15.50 -1.90
N SER A 5 -3.96 15.08 -0.73
CA SER A 5 -4.31 15.74 0.54
C SER A 5 -3.12 15.80 1.52
N GLY A 6 -3.30 16.52 2.62
CA GLY A 6 -2.35 16.59 3.71
C GLY A 6 -1.20 17.58 3.49
N LYS A 7 -0.12 17.38 4.24
CA LYS A 7 1.04 18.29 4.34
C LYS A 7 1.74 18.56 3.00
N TYR A 8 1.76 17.56 2.11
CA TYR A 8 2.43 17.63 0.81
C TYR A 8 1.44 17.73 -0.36
N ARG A 9 0.20 18.19 -0.12
CA ARG A 9 -0.85 18.35 -1.15
C ARG A 9 -0.32 19.08 -2.39
N ALA A 10 -0.75 18.64 -3.56
CA ALA A 10 -0.40 19.12 -4.89
C ALA A 10 1.08 18.89 -5.30
N ARG A 11 1.89 18.21 -4.46
CA ARG A 11 3.24 17.81 -4.85
C ARG A 11 3.17 16.87 -6.05
N LYS A 12 3.86 17.24 -7.12
CA LYS A 12 4.00 16.39 -8.31
C LYS A 12 4.96 15.24 -8.04
N LEU A 13 4.58 14.04 -8.47
CA LEU A 13 5.39 12.83 -8.36
C LEU A 13 5.80 12.36 -9.76
N ILE A 14 7.05 11.91 -9.88
CA ILE A 14 7.57 11.28 -11.09
C ILE A 14 6.92 9.90 -11.19
N SER A 15 6.27 9.62 -12.32
CA SER A 15 5.71 8.30 -12.62
C SER A 15 6.75 7.42 -13.31
N ILE A 16 6.57 6.11 -13.26
CA ILE A 16 7.24 5.17 -14.14
C ILE A 16 6.65 5.38 -15.54
N GLU A 17 7.48 5.43 -16.58
CA GLU A 17 7.07 5.86 -17.94
C GLU A 17 5.90 5.07 -18.54
N ASP A 18 5.68 3.83 -18.10
CA ASP A 18 4.58 2.96 -18.58
C ASP A 18 3.27 3.11 -17.78
N GLU A 19 3.29 3.82 -16.65
CA GLU A 19 2.09 4.14 -15.91
C GLU A 19 1.46 5.42 -16.50
N GLY A 20 0.67 5.26 -17.54
CA GLY A 20 -0.11 6.36 -18.10
C GLY A 20 -0.88 7.08 -16.97
N THR A 21 -0.71 8.41 -16.89
CA THR A 21 -1.47 9.28 -15.98
C THR A 21 -2.95 9.24 -16.36
N ARG A 22 -3.65 8.15 -16.01
CA ARG A 22 -5.08 8.02 -16.27
C ARG A 22 -5.84 8.77 -15.17
N PRO A 23 -6.82 9.61 -15.51
CA PRO A 23 -7.74 10.21 -14.53
C PRO A 23 -8.37 9.16 -13.59
N THR A 24 -8.51 7.93 -14.06
CA THR A 24 -8.99 6.77 -13.30
C THR A 24 -8.09 6.47 -12.10
N LEU A 25 -6.75 6.47 -12.26
CA LEU A 25 -5.80 6.21 -11.17
C LEU A 25 -5.90 7.24 -10.03
N ALA A 26 -6.10 8.51 -10.36
CA ALA A 26 -6.29 9.56 -9.34
C ALA A 26 -7.57 9.34 -8.53
N LYS A 27 -8.69 8.98 -9.20
CA LYS A 27 -9.98 8.68 -8.55
C LYS A 27 -9.90 7.41 -7.69
N VAL A 28 -9.18 6.39 -8.15
CA VAL A 28 -8.94 5.16 -7.39
C VAL A 28 -8.19 5.49 -6.09
N LYS A 29 -7.07 6.19 -6.19
CA LYS A 29 -6.28 6.62 -5.03
C LYS A 29 -7.10 7.49 -4.06
N GLU A 30 -7.83 8.47 -4.56
CA GLU A 30 -8.73 9.31 -3.73
C GLU A 30 -9.76 8.45 -2.99
N SER A 31 -10.34 7.48 -3.68
CA SER A 31 -11.31 6.56 -3.09
C SER A 31 -10.70 5.65 -2.02
N MET A 32 -9.50 5.11 -2.26
CA MET A 32 -8.76 4.31 -1.27
C MET A 32 -8.59 5.11 0.03
N PHE A 33 -8.01 6.29 -0.08
CA PHE A 33 -7.70 7.11 1.09
C PHE A 33 -8.93 7.68 1.78
N ALA A 34 -10.01 7.95 1.06
CA ALA A 34 -11.29 8.37 1.67
C ALA A 34 -11.94 7.25 2.51
N MET A 35 -11.60 5.98 2.25
CA MET A 35 -12.14 4.84 3.03
C MET A 35 -11.38 4.55 4.31
N ILE A 36 -10.17 5.09 4.48
CA ILE A 36 -9.26 4.82 5.60
C ILE A 36 -8.71 6.09 6.26
N ASP A 37 -9.26 7.27 5.93
CA ASP A 37 -8.70 8.57 6.33
C ASP A 37 -8.54 8.72 7.85
N ASP A 38 -9.49 8.20 8.61
CA ASP A 38 -9.50 8.18 10.06
C ASP A 38 -8.46 7.27 10.71
N LYS A 39 -7.84 6.37 9.93
CA LYS A 39 -6.89 5.36 10.40
C LYS A 39 -5.42 5.71 10.11
N ILE A 40 -5.15 6.75 9.29
CA ILE A 40 -3.80 7.02 8.76
C ILE A 40 -2.92 7.74 9.77
N TYR A 41 -3.50 8.66 10.54
CA TYR A 41 -2.72 9.48 11.46
C TYR A 41 -1.98 8.61 12.49
N ASP A 42 -0.67 8.86 12.67
CA ASP A 42 0.23 8.16 13.59
C ASP A 42 0.39 6.64 13.32
N SER A 43 0.02 6.17 12.12
CA SER A 43 0.12 4.77 11.72
C SER A 43 1.47 4.40 11.13
N VAL A 44 1.89 3.15 11.31
CA VAL A 44 3.01 2.51 10.58
C VAL A 44 2.44 1.84 9.33
N VAL A 45 2.84 2.33 8.16
CA VAL A 45 2.29 1.92 6.86
C VAL A 45 3.28 1.11 6.05
N LEU A 46 2.81 0.05 5.41
CA LEU A 46 3.54 -0.71 4.39
C LEU A 46 2.92 -0.48 3.02
N ASP A 47 3.69 0.09 2.09
CA ASP A 47 3.38 0.18 0.65
C ASP A 47 4.13 -0.96 -0.05
N LEU A 48 3.43 -2.07 -0.31
CA LEU A 48 4.08 -3.36 -0.60
C LEU A 48 4.50 -3.52 -2.06
N PHE A 49 3.90 -2.79 -2.98
CA PHE A 49 4.26 -2.75 -4.40
C PHE A 49 4.37 -1.29 -4.82
N ALA A 50 5.36 -0.61 -4.24
CA ALA A 50 5.37 0.84 -4.12
C ALA A 50 5.44 1.60 -5.46
N GLY A 51 6.08 1.05 -6.50
CA GLY A 51 6.24 1.73 -7.78
C GLY A 51 6.81 3.13 -7.59
N SER A 52 6.09 4.14 -8.03
CA SER A 52 6.47 5.55 -7.84
C SER A 52 6.39 6.07 -6.40
N GLY A 53 5.86 5.27 -5.46
CA GLY A 53 5.61 5.63 -4.07
C GLY A 53 4.35 6.45 -3.85
N SER A 54 3.47 6.51 -4.84
CA SER A 54 2.31 7.40 -4.79
C SER A 54 1.37 7.14 -3.63
N LEU A 55 1.17 5.87 -3.24
CA LEU A 55 0.30 5.51 -2.12
C LEU A 55 0.98 5.80 -0.79
N GLY A 56 2.20 5.33 -0.59
CA GLY A 56 2.93 5.57 0.66
C GLY A 56 3.22 7.06 0.91
N ILE A 57 3.53 7.85 -0.13
CA ILE A 57 3.71 9.30 0.00
C ILE A 57 2.39 10.01 0.35
N GLU A 58 1.26 9.54 -0.17
CA GLU A 58 -0.06 10.03 0.23
C GLU A 58 -0.32 9.75 1.72
N ALA A 59 0.03 8.55 2.22
CA ALA A 59 -0.08 8.20 3.63
C ALA A 59 0.81 9.12 4.50
N ILE A 60 2.07 9.34 4.12
CA ILE A 60 2.95 10.31 4.79
C ILE A 60 2.30 11.69 4.85
N SER A 61 1.77 12.16 3.71
CA SER A 61 1.16 13.48 3.61
C SER A 61 -0.05 13.66 4.53
N ARG A 62 -0.75 12.57 4.84
CA ARG A 62 -1.91 12.53 5.74
C ARG A 62 -1.56 12.25 7.20
N GLY A 63 -0.27 12.13 7.53
CA GLY A 63 0.20 12.04 8.91
C GLY A 63 0.55 10.65 9.39
N ALA A 64 0.84 9.70 8.49
CA ALA A 64 1.43 8.43 8.88
C ALA A 64 2.75 8.65 9.65
N GLN A 65 2.98 7.87 10.71
CA GLN A 65 4.16 7.95 11.55
C GLN A 65 5.42 7.51 10.80
N LYS A 66 5.32 6.40 10.09
CA LYS A 66 6.42 5.84 9.28
C LYS A 66 5.87 5.04 8.11
N VAL A 67 6.56 5.09 6.96
CA VAL A 67 6.18 4.32 5.78
C VAL A 67 7.34 3.46 5.30
N TYR A 68 7.05 2.19 5.03
CA TYR A 68 7.95 1.25 4.38
C TYR A 68 7.51 1.07 2.94
N PHE A 69 8.42 1.31 1.99
CA PHE A 69 8.20 1.13 0.56
C PHE A 69 8.92 -0.12 0.11
N VAL A 70 8.20 -1.07 -0.45
CA VAL A 70 8.76 -2.31 -1.00
C VAL A 70 8.50 -2.39 -2.49
N ASP A 71 9.53 -2.68 -3.27
CA ASP A 71 9.42 -2.96 -4.71
C ASP A 71 10.59 -3.84 -5.15
N ASN A 72 10.38 -4.74 -6.12
CA ASN A 72 11.44 -5.61 -6.63
C ASN A 72 12.24 -4.99 -7.78
N ASN A 73 11.78 -3.89 -8.36
CA ASN A 73 12.41 -3.25 -9.50
C ASN A 73 13.46 -2.23 -9.06
N ARG A 74 14.72 -2.50 -9.34
CA ARG A 74 15.83 -1.59 -9.01
C ARG A 74 15.71 -0.18 -9.62
N LYS A 75 15.05 -0.05 -10.77
CA LYS A 75 14.80 1.26 -11.41
C LYS A 75 13.85 2.12 -10.57
N VAL A 76 12.95 1.49 -9.83
CA VAL A 76 12.01 2.16 -8.93
C VAL A 76 12.72 2.89 -7.80
N LYS A 77 13.85 2.37 -7.30
CA LYS A 77 14.62 3.01 -6.23
C LYS A 77 14.94 4.48 -6.53
N THR A 78 15.47 4.77 -7.71
CA THR A 78 15.83 6.15 -8.10
C THR A 78 14.60 7.05 -8.19
N ILE A 79 13.46 6.53 -8.62
CA ILE A 79 12.20 7.27 -8.69
C ILE A 79 11.68 7.56 -7.29
N LEU A 80 11.66 6.55 -6.41
CA LEU A 80 11.28 6.70 -5.00
C LEU A 80 12.16 7.73 -4.29
N GLU A 81 13.48 7.65 -4.42
CA GLU A 81 14.41 8.60 -3.82
C GLU A 81 14.16 10.04 -4.30
N LYS A 82 13.85 10.23 -5.59
CA LYS A 82 13.50 11.56 -6.14
C LYS A 82 12.15 12.05 -5.59
N ASN A 83 11.15 11.18 -5.53
CA ASN A 83 9.82 11.52 -5.05
C ASN A 83 9.80 11.79 -3.54
N LEU A 84 10.64 11.10 -2.78
CA LEU A 84 10.78 11.26 -1.33
C LEU A 84 11.74 12.39 -0.94
N ARG A 85 12.43 13.00 -1.90
CA ARG A 85 13.31 14.13 -1.63
C ARG A 85 12.56 15.26 -0.93
N ASN A 86 13.13 15.77 0.18
CA ASN A 86 12.55 16.80 1.04
C ASN A 86 11.29 16.36 1.83
N ILE A 87 10.97 15.07 1.89
CA ILE A 87 10.05 14.51 2.88
C ILE A 87 10.85 14.31 4.18
N LYS A 88 10.31 14.81 5.30
CA LYS A 88 10.99 14.81 6.59
C LYS A 88 10.53 13.68 7.51
N GLU A 89 9.36 13.11 7.23
CA GLU A 89 8.78 12.02 7.99
C GLU A 89 9.59 10.73 7.78
N PRO A 90 9.65 9.85 8.78
CA PRO A 90 10.41 8.61 8.69
C PRO A 90 9.91 7.69 7.57
N PHE A 91 10.81 7.18 6.75
CA PHE A 91 10.51 6.14 5.76
C PHE A 91 11.70 5.19 5.57
N GLU A 92 11.42 4.03 4.98
CA GLU A 92 12.43 3.04 4.57
C GLU A 92 12.10 2.51 3.18
N ILE A 93 13.09 2.41 2.29
CA ILE A 93 12.96 1.84 0.95
C ILE A 93 13.65 0.48 0.95
N VAL A 94 12.91 -0.57 0.60
CA VAL A 94 13.39 -1.94 0.49
C VAL A 94 13.21 -2.39 -0.96
N ILE A 95 14.32 -2.59 -1.66
CA ILE A 95 14.30 -3.10 -3.05
C ILE A 95 14.62 -4.59 -3.01
N ASP A 96 13.57 -5.38 -2.88
CA ASP A 96 13.63 -6.84 -2.84
C ASP A 96 12.28 -7.43 -3.29
N ASP A 97 12.25 -8.74 -3.48
CA ASP A 97 11.00 -9.48 -3.63
C ASP A 97 10.12 -9.30 -2.39
N PHE A 98 8.80 -9.15 -2.61
CA PHE A 98 7.85 -8.87 -1.53
C PHE A 98 7.90 -9.93 -0.42
N SER A 99 8.03 -11.22 -0.78
CA SER A 99 8.08 -12.31 0.21
C SER A 99 9.33 -12.23 1.07
N LYS A 100 10.48 -11.95 0.48
CA LYS A 100 11.75 -11.76 1.20
C LYS A 100 11.72 -10.52 2.08
N ALA A 101 11.13 -9.42 1.61
CA ALA A 101 10.95 -8.22 2.40
C ALA A 101 10.08 -8.50 3.64
N LEU A 102 8.95 -9.19 3.47
CA LEU A 102 8.07 -9.58 4.58
C LEU A 102 8.78 -10.53 5.57
N GLU A 103 9.57 -11.50 5.09
CA GLU A 103 10.39 -12.34 5.97
C GLU A 103 11.43 -11.52 6.76
N SER A 104 12.06 -10.55 6.12
CA SER A 104 13.01 -9.65 6.78
C SER A 104 12.34 -8.82 7.86
N PHE A 105 11.13 -8.30 7.59
CA PHE A 105 10.34 -7.55 8.56
C PHE A 105 9.92 -8.41 9.76
N ALA A 106 9.56 -9.67 9.52
CA ALA A 106 9.24 -10.62 10.59
C ALA A 106 10.45 -10.87 11.52
N LYS A 107 11.64 -11.05 10.96
CA LYS A 107 12.89 -11.18 11.73
C LYS A 107 13.21 -9.93 12.58
N LYS A 108 12.78 -8.76 12.13
CA LYS A 108 12.91 -7.47 12.84
C LYS A 108 11.75 -7.21 13.81
N HIS A 109 10.80 -8.12 13.94
CA HIS A 109 9.57 -7.98 14.74
C HIS A 109 8.74 -6.72 14.40
N LEU A 110 8.78 -6.29 13.15
CA LEU A 110 7.97 -5.16 12.69
C LEU A 110 6.49 -5.52 12.67
N LYS A 111 5.67 -4.51 12.93
CA LYS A 111 4.21 -4.58 12.84
C LYS A 111 3.68 -3.39 12.06
N PHE A 112 2.63 -3.61 11.30
CA PHE A 112 2.00 -2.59 10.47
C PHE A 112 0.55 -2.36 10.91
N ASP A 113 0.14 -1.10 10.91
CA ASP A 113 -1.23 -0.67 11.17
C ASP A 113 -2.02 -0.63 9.86
N ILE A 114 -1.34 -0.26 8.77
CA ILE A 114 -1.94 -0.19 7.44
C ILE A 114 -1.01 -0.88 6.42
N VAL A 115 -1.59 -1.71 5.57
CA VAL A 115 -0.89 -2.29 4.41
C VAL A 115 -1.62 -1.90 3.14
N LEU A 116 -0.88 -1.32 2.19
CA LEU A 116 -1.36 -0.96 0.87
C LEU A 116 -0.84 -2.00 -0.12
N ILE A 117 -1.75 -2.70 -0.81
CA ILE A 117 -1.43 -3.77 -1.75
C ILE A 117 -2.00 -3.37 -3.12
N ASP A 118 -1.13 -2.91 -4.02
CA ASP A 118 -1.43 -2.62 -5.42
C ASP A 118 -0.52 -3.48 -6.31
N ALA A 119 -0.77 -4.79 -6.28
CA ALA A 119 0.02 -5.78 -6.99
C ALA A 119 -0.35 -5.85 -8.48
N PRO A 120 0.60 -6.24 -9.37
CA PRO A 120 0.28 -6.46 -10.78
C PRO A 120 -0.89 -7.42 -10.98
N TYR A 121 -1.93 -7.04 -11.71
CA TYR A 121 -3.18 -7.79 -11.86
C TYR A 121 -3.02 -9.22 -12.41
N LYS A 122 -1.96 -9.47 -13.18
CA LYS A 122 -1.69 -10.79 -13.78
C LYS A 122 -1.02 -11.77 -12.81
N SER A 123 -0.78 -11.37 -11.57
CA SER A 123 -0.12 -12.19 -10.55
C SER A 123 -1.06 -12.44 -9.38
N ASP A 124 -0.82 -13.51 -8.63
CA ASP A 124 -1.46 -13.77 -7.34
C ASP A 124 -0.66 -13.22 -6.16
N PHE A 125 0.19 -12.22 -6.39
CA PHE A 125 1.06 -11.66 -5.35
C PHE A 125 0.28 -11.01 -4.21
N GLY A 126 -0.87 -10.39 -4.51
CA GLY A 126 -1.72 -9.81 -3.49
C GLY A 126 -2.28 -10.85 -2.52
N GLY A 127 -2.81 -11.98 -3.03
CA GLY A 127 -3.28 -13.09 -2.22
C GLY A 127 -2.15 -13.71 -1.38
N GLN A 128 -1.01 -14.00 -2.00
CA GLN A 128 0.18 -14.50 -1.30
C GLN A 128 0.67 -13.54 -0.21
N SER A 129 0.58 -12.23 -0.45
CA SER A 129 0.95 -11.22 0.56
C SER A 129 0.07 -11.31 1.80
N LEU A 130 -1.24 -11.47 1.62
CA LEU A 130 -2.19 -11.63 2.74
C LEU A 130 -1.86 -12.86 3.58
N GLU A 131 -1.52 -13.99 2.92
CA GLU A 131 -1.10 -15.22 3.61
C GLU A 131 0.15 -14.99 4.46
N ILE A 132 1.22 -14.42 3.87
CA ILE A 132 2.49 -14.19 4.56
C ILE A 132 2.33 -13.18 5.70
N LEU A 133 1.55 -12.11 5.51
CA LEU A 133 1.29 -11.10 6.55
C LEU A 133 0.66 -11.72 7.80
N ALA A 134 -0.32 -12.62 7.62
CA ALA A 134 -0.95 -13.34 8.71
C ALA A 134 -0.01 -14.37 9.35
N GLU A 135 0.63 -15.24 8.55
CA GLU A 135 1.53 -16.30 9.04
C GLU A 135 2.73 -15.76 9.82
N LYS A 136 3.31 -14.68 9.34
CA LYS A 136 4.46 -14.03 9.99
C LYS A 136 4.03 -13.04 11.07
N GLN A 137 2.72 -12.91 11.31
CA GLN A 137 2.17 -12.01 12.33
C GLN A 137 2.68 -10.56 12.18
N LEU A 138 2.70 -10.04 10.95
CA LEU A 138 3.22 -8.71 10.63
C LEU A 138 2.20 -7.58 10.85
N LEU A 139 1.00 -7.90 11.31
CA LEU A 139 -0.09 -6.95 11.48
C LEU A 139 -0.35 -6.67 12.97
N ASN A 140 -0.61 -5.42 13.30
CA ASN A 140 -1.21 -5.05 14.57
C ASN A 140 -2.67 -5.51 14.61
N ASP A 141 -3.22 -5.67 15.81
CA ASP A 141 -4.64 -5.98 15.97
C ASP A 141 -5.48 -4.83 15.41
N ASN A 142 -6.55 -5.13 14.68
CA ASN A 142 -7.36 -4.18 13.90
C ASN A 142 -6.60 -3.46 12.75
N ALA A 143 -5.47 -4.00 12.31
CA ALA A 143 -4.77 -3.46 11.15
C ALA A 143 -5.67 -3.45 9.92
N THR A 144 -5.49 -2.42 9.11
CA THR A 144 -6.28 -2.20 7.90
C THR A 144 -5.47 -2.52 6.66
N ILE A 145 -6.01 -3.36 5.79
CA ILE A 145 -5.41 -3.68 4.51
C ILE A 145 -6.24 -3.04 3.39
N VAL A 146 -5.61 -2.23 2.55
CA VAL A 146 -6.17 -1.70 1.32
C VAL A 146 -5.66 -2.55 0.18
N TYR A 147 -6.53 -3.32 -0.43
CA TYR A 147 -6.17 -4.23 -1.51
C TYR A 147 -6.85 -3.83 -2.81
N GLU A 148 -6.04 -3.40 -3.78
CA GLU A 148 -6.47 -3.19 -5.15
C GLU A 148 -6.24 -4.44 -5.99
N GLN A 149 -7.24 -4.82 -6.76
CA GLN A 149 -7.20 -5.96 -7.66
C GLN A 149 -8.06 -5.72 -8.90
N GLU A 150 -7.88 -6.53 -9.92
CA GLU A 150 -8.78 -6.50 -11.07
C GLU A 150 -10.17 -7.02 -10.66
N ARG A 151 -11.23 -6.38 -11.15
CA ARG A 151 -12.63 -6.68 -10.80
C ARG A 151 -13.01 -8.15 -11.00
N ILE A 152 -12.41 -8.84 -11.99
CA ILE A 152 -12.67 -10.26 -12.28
C ILE A 152 -12.14 -11.17 -11.16
N ASN A 153 -11.11 -10.74 -10.44
CA ASN A 153 -10.41 -11.50 -9.41
C ASN A 153 -10.86 -11.15 -8.00
N CYS A 154 -12.14 -10.79 -7.79
CA CYS A 154 -12.64 -10.41 -6.46
C CYS A 154 -12.27 -11.45 -5.41
N LEU A 155 -11.79 -10.98 -4.25
CA LEU A 155 -11.49 -11.81 -3.09
C LEU A 155 -12.72 -12.65 -2.69
N GLN A 156 -12.65 -13.96 -2.93
CA GLN A 156 -13.75 -14.88 -2.61
C GLN A 156 -13.48 -15.68 -1.33
N ASN A 157 -12.20 -15.97 -1.01
CA ASN A 157 -11.81 -16.79 0.13
C ASN A 157 -10.58 -16.18 0.82
N VAL A 158 -10.78 -15.23 1.70
CA VAL A 158 -9.72 -14.76 2.59
C VAL A 158 -9.68 -15.61 3.87
N ARG A 159 -8.51 -15.69 4.52
CA ARG A 159 -8.38 -16.32 5.84
C ARG A 159 -9.39 -15.73 6.82
N LYS A 160 -9.82 -16.53 7.79
CA LYS A 160 -10.80 -16.10 8.83
C LYS A 160 -10.32 -14.87 9.62
N CYS A 161 -9.01 -14.70 9.75
CA CYS A 161 -8.41 -13.52 10.39
C CYS A 161 -8.62 -12.20 9.63
N TYR A 162 -9.11 -12.25 8.38
CA TYR A 162 -9.43 -11.07 7.59
C TYR A 162 -10.94 -10.93 7.39
N LYS A 163 -11.46 -9.77 7.74
CA LYS A 163 -12.86 -9.39 7.49
C LYS A 163 -12.92 -8.32 6.42
N ILE A 164 -13.64 -8.55 5.34
CA ILE A 164 -13.89 -7.51 4.33
C ILE A 164 -14.90 -6.51 4.92
N ILE A 165 -14.45 -5.28 5.14
CA ILE A 165 -15.25 -4.19 5.72
C ILE A 165 -16.00 -3.42 4.63
N LYS A 166 -15.32 -3.18 3.51
CA LYS A 166 -15.86 -2.37 2.42
C LYS A 166 -15.22 -2.75 1.09
N THR A 167 -16.02 -2.68 0.04
CA THR A 167 -15.53 -2.86 -1.34
C THR A 167 -16.06 -1.75 -2.22
N LYS A 168 -15.24 -1.24 -3.12
CA LYS A 168 -15.63 -0.21 -4.10
C LYS A 168 -14.99 -0.48 -5.44
N THR A 169 -15.79 -0.39 -6.50
CA THR A 169 -15.34 -0.65 -7.87
C THR A 169 -15.17 0.65 -8.64
N HIS A 170 -14.07 0.79 -9.38
CA HIS A 170 -13.76 1.88 -10.27
C HIS A 170 -13.27 1.32 -11.63
N GLY A 171 -14.17 1.25 -12.62
CA GLY A 171 -13.85 0.65 -13.91
C GLY A 171 -13.44 -0.82 -13.77
N ILE A 172 -12.19 -1.13 -14.10
CA ILE A 172 -11.63 -2.48 -13.96
C ILE A 172 -11.01 -2.73 -12.57
N ALA A 173 -10.76 -1.69 -11.79
CA ALA A 173 -10.19 -1.80 -10.45
C ALA A 173 -11.26 -2.06 -9.41
N ASN A 174 -10.99 -2.95 -8.48
CA ASN A 174 -11.79 -3.23 -7.31
C ASN A 174 -10.94 -3.03 -6.06
N ILE A 175 -11.38 -2.13 -5.17
CA ILE A 175 -10.69 -1.80 -3.94
C ILE A 175 -11.43 -2.48 -2.79
N SER A 176 -10.75 -3.33 -2.06
CA SER A 176 -11.26 -3.96 -0.85
C SER A 176 -10.52 -3.44 0.38
N ILE A 177 -11.27 -3.04 1.39
CA ILE A 177 -10.74 -2.74 2.73
C ILE A 177 -10.97 -3.96 3.60
N LEU A 178 -9.89 -4.53 4.10
CA LEU A 178 -9.94 -5.64 5.04
C LEU A 178 -9.46 -5.16 6.41
N GLU A 179 -10.05 -5.72 7.44
CA GLU A 179 -9.60 -5.58 8.82
C GLU A 179 -9.04 -6.91 9.29
N TYR A 180 -7.86 -6.87 9.90
CA TYR A 180 -7.21 -8.04 10.49
C TYR A 180 -7.62 -8.17 11.95
N THR A 181 -7.98 -9.37 12.35
CA THR A 181 -8.21 -9.74 13.76
C THR A 181 -7.29 -10.90 14.10
N ARG A 182 -6.49 -10.73 15.13
CA ARG A 182 -5.61 -11.80 15.61
C ARG A 182 -6.44 -12.99 16.10
N GLU A 183 -6.15 -14.19 15.57
CA GLU A 183 -6.70 -15.46 16.03
C GLU A 183 -6.14 -15.88 17.39
#